data_8558338ab03de125e264c5db16eb2a82
#
_entry.id   8558338ab03de125e264c5db16eb2a82
#
_cell.length_a   1.000
_cell.length_b   1.000
_cell.length_c   1.000
_cell.angle_alpha   90.00
_cell.angle_beta   90.00
_cell.angle_gamma   90.00
#
_symmetry.space_group_name_H-M   'P 1'
#
loop_
_entity.id
_entity.type
_entity.pdbx_description
1 polymer ?
#
loop_
_entity_poly.entity_id
_entity_poly.type
_entity_poly.pdbx_seq_one_letter_code
_entity_poly.pdbx_strand_id
1 'polypeptide(L)'
;DTLYAAGFRMAGLTHFFDNDLAGSMHGLKKGGLTPLGQQVVAAMEAKGMVVDIAHCSNACVADILKLARRPVVSSHGGVQATCQVNRNLDDDQIRGVAATGGLIGIGYWDAAVCDTSPASIAKAMKHVQGLVGIQHVALGSDYDGATTVRFDTSKLVQVTQALIDAGFSDADIRA
;
A
#
# COMPACT_ATOMS: atom_id res chain seq x y z
N ASP A 1 -4.75 20.54 -10.52
CA ASP A 1 -3.72 21.61 -10.61
C ASP A 1 -3.41 22.21 -9.26
N THR A 2 -4.40 22.55 -8.45
CA THR A 2 -4.25 23.20 -7.14
C THR A 2 -3.39 22.38 -6.17
N LEU A 3 -3.66 21.07 -6.04
CA LEU A 3 -2.89 20.19 -5.14
C LEU A 3 -1.41 20.11 -5.57
N TYR A 4 -1.14 19.94 -6.87
CA TYR A 4 0.23 19.89 -7.36
C TYR A 4 0.98 21.22 -7.12
N ALA A 5 0.33 22.35 -7.36
CA ALA A 5 0.88 23.67 -7.09
C ALA A 5 1.16 23.90 -5.59
N ALA A 6 0.32 23.31 -4.72
CA ALA A 6 0.51 23.32 -3.27
C ALA A 6 1.62 22.36 -2.78
N GLY A 7 2.28 21.61 -3.66
CA GLY A 7 3.39 20.73 -3.31
C GLY A 7 3.04 19.26 -3.14
N PHE A 8 1.79 18.86 -3.26
CA PHE A 8 1.42 17.42 -3.20
C PHE A 8 1.99 16.66 -4.39
N ARG A 9 2.57 15.48 -4.15
CA ARG A 9 3.19 14.62 -5.15
C ARG A 9 2.64 13.20 -5.17
N MET A 10 1.79 12.85 -4.20
CA MET A 10 1.09 11.57 -4.11
C MET A 10 -0.34 11.83 -3.63
N ALA A 11 -1.29 11.05 -4.10
CA ALA A 11 -2.67 11.08 -3.63
C ALA A 11 -3.36 9.72 -3.82
N GLY A 12 -4.18 9.35 -2.84
CA GLY A 12 -5.16 8.27 -2.93
C GLY A 12 -6.47 8.78 -3.54
N LEU A 13 -7.21 7.90 -4.19
CA LEU A 13 -8.49 8.24 -4.83
C LEU A 13 -9.67 8.06 -3.88
N THR A 14 -9.55 7.19 -2.91
CA THR A 14 -10.60 6.83 -1.94
C THR A 14 -10.04 6.77 -0.52
N HIS A 15 -10.93 6.83 0.46
CA HIS A 15 -10.64 6.54 1.86
C HIS A 15 -11.72 5.60 2.39
N PHE A 16 -12.54 5.99 3.37
CA PHE A 16 -13.58 5.10 3.94
C PHE A 16 -14.84 4.94 3.07
N PHE A 17 -15.08 5.80 2.10
CA PHE A 17 -16.32 5.80 1.31
C PHE A 17 -16.04 5.71 -0.18
N ASP A 18 -16.97 5.06 -0.91
CA ASP A 18 -17.07 5.24 -2.35
C ASP A 18 -17.31 6.72 -2.65
N ASN A 19 -16.72 7.22 -3.73
CA ASN A 19 -16.87 8.62 -4.14
C ASN A 19 -17.01 8.72 -5.67
N ASP A 20 -17.01 9.96 -6.18
CA ASP A 20 -17.16 10.21 -7.61
C ASP A 20 -15.98 9.73 -8.48
N LEU A 21 -14.86 9.32 -7.86
CA LEU A 21 -13.66 8.83 -8.57
C LEU A 21 -13.62 7.30 -8.62
N ALA A 22 -13.91 6.64 -7.48
CA ALA A 22 -13.70 5.20 -7.36
C ALA A 22 -14.44 4.59 -6.16
N GLY A 23 -14.51 3.26 -6.16
CA GLY A 23 -14.95 2.49 -5.00
C GLY A 23 -13.87 2.32 -3.95
N SER A 24 -14.28 2.50 -2.70
CA SER A 24 -13.47 2.19 -1.52
C SER A 24 -13.67 0.75 -1.08
N MET A 25 -12.64 0.13 -0.52
CA MET A 25 -12.79 -1.18 0.10
C MET A 25 -13.72 -1.18 1.32
N HIS A 26 -13.90 -0.03 1.96
CA HIS A 26 -14.86 0.17 3.06
C HIS A 26 -16.23 0.65 2.56
N GLY A 27 -16.34 1.00 1.28
CA GLY A 27 -17.57 1.49 0.66
C GLY A 27 -18.66 0.43 0.55
N LEU A 28 -19.85 0.86 0.20
CA LEU A 28 -21.02 -0.01 0.03
C LEU A 28 -20.98 -0.70 -1.35
N LYS A 29 -20.62 0.03 -2.41
CA LYS A 29 -20.62 -0.46 -3.80
C LYS A 29 -19.31 -1.15 -4.16
N LYS A 30 -18.20 -0.66 -3.66
CA LYS A 30 -16.83 -1.18 -3.92
C LYS A 30 -16.55 -1.34 -5.43
N GLY A 31 -17.03 -0.39 -6.24
CA GLY A 31 -16.85 -0.37 -7.69
C GLY A 31 -15.40 -0.06 -8.09
N GLY A 32 -15.13 -0.14 -9.40
CA GLY A 32 -13.86 0.28 -10.00
C GLY A 32 -13.73 1.80 -10.14
N LEU A 33 -12.83 2.22 -11.02
CA LEU A 33 -12.70 3.63 -11.42
C LEU A 33 -13.94 4.08 -12.18
N THR A 34 -14.45 5.25 -11.83
CA THR A 34 -15.42 5.96 -12.68
C THR A 34 -14.71 6.58 -13.90
N PRO A 35 -15.44 7.04 -14.93
CA PRO A 35 -14.83 7.82 -16.02
C PRO A 35 -14.05 9.05 -15.52
N LEU A 36 -14.52 9.71 -14.45
CA LEU A 36 -13.79 10.82 -13.82
C LEU A 36 -12.53 10.32 -13.10
N GLY A 37 -12.62 9.20 -12.40
CA GLY A 37 -11.46 8.57 -11.76
C GLY A 37 -10.35 8.23 -12.74
N GLN A 38 -10.68 7.69 -13.91
CA GLN A 38 -9.71 7.41 -14.99
C GLN A 38 -9.03 8.71 -15.48
N GLN A 39 -9.78 9.79 -15.66
CA GLN A 39 -9.23 11.09 -16.04
C GLN A 39 -8.29 11.65 -14.95
N VAL A 40 -8.65 11.47 -13.68
CA VAL A 40 -7.81 11.92 -12.55
C VAL A 40 -6.51 11.12 -12.50
N VAL A 41 -6.53 9.79 -12.64
CA VAL A 41 -5.31 8.97 -12.71
C VAL A 41 -4.40 9.46 -13.85
N ALA A 42 -4.95 9.63 -15.05
CA ALA A 42 -4.17 10.13 -16.19
C ALA A 42 -3.58 11.53 -15.95
N ALA A 43 -4.33 12.43 -15.31
CA ALA A 43 -3.85 13.77 -14.97
C ALA A 43 -2.77 13.75 -13.89
N MET A 44 -2.87 12.85 -12.89
CA MET A 44 -1.83 12.65 -11.89
C MET A 44 -0.53 12.17 -12.53
N GLU A 45 -0.60 11.14 -13.36
CA GLU A 45 0.57 10.61 -14.06
C GLU A 45 1.24 11.64 -14.98
N ALA A 46 0.46 12.42 -15.72
CA ALA A 46 0.96 13.49 -16.58
C ALA A 46 1.73 14.56 -15.80
N LYS A 47 1.41 14.77 -14.53
CA LYS A 47 2.11 15.70 -13.63
C LYS A 47 3.24 15.05 -12.83
N GLY A 48 3.47 13.75 -12.97
CA GLY A 48 4.43 13.01 -12.14
C GLY A 48 3.97 12.83 -10.69
N MET A 49 2.68 12.91 -10.41
CA MET A 49 2.12 12.53 -9.11
C MET A 49 1.96 11.01 -9.03
N VAL A 50 2.30 10.46 -7.88
CA VAL A 50 2.15 9.04 -7.59
C VAL A 50 0.68 8.73 -7.23
N VAL A 51 0.14 7.68 -7.82
CA VAL A 51 -1.18 7.14 -7.45
C VAL A 51 -1.01 6.18 -6.29
N ASP A 52 -1.71 6.45 -5.18
CA ASP A 52 -1.76 5.58 -4.01
C ASP A 52 -3.07 4.77 -4.06
N ILE A 53 -2.94 3.43 -4.00
CA ILE A 53 -4.08 2.50 -4.01
C ILE A 53 -4.56 2.10 -2.61
N ALA A 54 -3.96 2.63 -1.56
CA ALA A 54 -4.47 2.41 -0.21
C ALA A 54 -5.96 2.78 -0.13
N HIS A 55 -6.75 1.98 0.56
CA HIS A 55 -8.22 2.08 0.65
C HIS A 55 -9.01 1.83 -0.65
N CYS A 56 -8.39 1.67 -1.80
CA CYS A 56 -9.11 1.28 -3.02
C CYS A 56 -9.79 -0.09 -2.86
N SER A 57 -10.97 -0.24 -3.44
CA SER A 57 -11.60 -1.55 -3.61
C SER A 57 -10.75 -2.44 -4.53
N ASN A 58 -10.94 -3.75 -4.49
CA ASN A 58 -10.25 -4.67 -5.42
C ASN A 58 -10.50 -4.30 -6.89
N ALA A 59 -11.73 -3.87 -7.24
CA ALA A 59 -12.05 -3.42 -8.58
C ALA A 59 -11.30 -2.12 -8.94
N CYS A 60 -11.21 -1.17 -8.00
CA CYS A 60 -10.45 0.06 -8.18
C CYS A 60 -8.95 -0.24 -8.38
N VAL A 61 -8.37 -1.12 -7.56
CA VAL A 61 -6.96 -1.55 -7.71
C VAL A 61 -6.74 -2.17 -9.09
N ALA A 62 -7.60 -3.10 -9.52
CA ALA A 62 -7.48 -3.75 -10.82
C ALA A 62 -7.54 -2.75 -12.00
N ASP A 63 -8.46 -1.77 -11.93
CA ASP A 63 -8.58 -0.73 -12.95
C ASP A 63 -7.34 0.18 -12.98
N ILE A 64 -6.83 0.60 -11.81
CA ILE A 64 -5.62 1.41 -11.72
C ILE A 64 -4.42 0.67 -12.31
N LEU A 65 -4.18 -0.58 -11.89
CA LEU A 65 -3.04 -1.38 -12.36
C LEU A 65 -3.10 -1.64 -13.88
N LYS A 66 -4.30 -1.77 -14.45
CA LYS A 66 -4.50 -1.91 -15.89
C LYS A 66 -4.17 -0.63 -16.67
N LEU A 67 -4.40 0.53 -16.07
CA LEU A 67 -4.20 1.84 -16.72
C LEU A 67 -2.83 2.43 -16.46
N ALA A 68 -2.18 2.06 -15.36
CA ALA A 68 -0.95 2.65 -14.87
C ALA A 68 0.19 2.55 -15.88
N ARG A 69 0.85 3.68 -16.11
CA ARG A 69 2.07 3.83 -16.93
C ARG A 69 3.27 4.29 -16.11
N ARG A 70 3.06 4.54 -14.83
CA ARG A 70 4.05 4.99 -13.85
C ARG A 70 3.92 4.16 -12.59
N PRO A 71 4.94 4.14 -11.71
CA PRO A 71 4.88 3.42 -10.45
C PRO A 71 3.66 3.81 -9.61
N VAL A 72 2.95 2.78 -9.13
CA VAL A 72 1.80 2.88 -8.22
C VAL A 72 2.23 2.44 -6.84
N VAL A 73 1.74 3.08 -5.80
CA VAL A 73 2.11 2.76 -4.41
C VAL A 73 0.89 2.28 -3.64
N SER A 74 1.07 1.26 -2.83
CA SER A 74 0.21 1.00 -1.68
C SER A 74 0.93 1.56 -0.46
N SER A 75 0.57 2.77 -0.04
CA SER A 75 1.31 3.48 1.01
C SER A 75 1.24 2.77 2.36
N HIS A 76 0.13 2.10 2.65
CA HIS A 76 -0.09 1.35 3.88
C HIS A 76 -1.16 0.27 3.68
N GLY A 77 -0.94 -0.90 4.23
CA GLY A 77 -1.82 -2.06 4.14
C GLY A 77 -1.11 -3.33 4.60
N GLY A 78 -1.64 -4.46 4.21
CA GLY A 78 -1.03 -5.76 4.47
C GLY A 78 -1.15 -6.67 3.26
N VAL A 79 -0.87 -7.95 3.46
CA VAL A 79 -0.96 -8.98 2.43
C VAL A 79 -1.84 -10.13 2.90
N GLN A 80 -2.74 -10.59 2.04
CA GLN A 80 -3.71 -11.65 2.38
C GLN A 80 -3.04 -12.96 2.78
N ALA A 81 -1.90 -13.26 2.21
CA ALA A 81 -1.13 -14.47 2.54
C ALA A 81 -0.74 -14.56 4.02
N THR A 82 -0.63 -13.45 4.75
CA THR A 82 -0.27 -13.45 6.17
C THR A 82 -1.39 -12.96 7.07
N CYS A 83 -2.36 -12.20 6.53
CA CYS A 83 -3.52 -11.71 7.26
C CYS A 83 -4.70 -11.55 6.27
N GLN A 84 -5.58 -12.54 6.25
CA GLN A 84 -6.62 -12.66 5.23
C GLN A 84 -7.84 -11.79 5.53
N VAL A 85 -7.71 -10.51 5.22
CA VAL A 85 -8.80 -9.53 5.28
C VAL A 85 -8.88 -8.76 3.96
N ASN A 86 -10.06 -8.22 3.64
CA ASN A 86 -10.29 -7.49 2.37
C ASN A 86 -9.43 -6.22 2.22
N ARG A 87 -8.87 -5.71 3.31
CA ARG A 87 -7.98 -4.54 3.32
C ARG A 87 -6.63 -4.85 2.69
N ASN A 88 -6.23 -6.11 2.67
CA ASN A 88 -4.90 -6.56 2.29
C ASN A 88 -4.86 -6.99 0.82
N LEU A 89 -3.72 -6.75 0.19
CA LEU A 89 -3.49 -7.12 -1.20
C LEU A 89 -3.33 -8.64 -1.34
N ASP A 90 -3.91 -9.20 -2.39
CA ASP A 90 -3.61 -10.55 -2.83
C ASP A 90 -2.31 -10.59 -3.66
N ASP A 91 -1.84 -11.79 -3.97
CA ASP A 91 -0.57 -11.99 -4.68
C ASP A 91 -0.58 -11.41 -6.09
N ASP A 92 -1.72 -11.40 -6.78
CA ASP A 92 -1.82 -10.83 -8.13
C ASP A 92 -1.76 -9.30 -8.09
N GLN A 93 -2.39 -8.69 -7.10
CA GLN A 93 -2.29 -7.25 -6.85
C GLN A 93 -0.86 -6.84 -6.48
N ILE A 94 -0.18 -7.63 -5.64
CA ILE A 94 1.24 -7.40 -5.29
C ILE A 94 2.12 -7.45 -6.55
N ARG A 95 1.95 -8.47 -7.40
CA ARG A 95 2.65 -8.56 -8.69
C ARG A 95 2.31 -7.40 -9.61
N GLY A 96 1.05 -6.99 -9.62
CA GLY A 96 0.60 -5.84 -10.42
C GLY A 96 1.28 -4.54 -10.00
N VAL A 97 1.34 -4.25 -8.70
CA VAL A 97 2.07 -3.07 -8.17
C VAL A 97 3.55 -3.15 -8.55
N ALA A 98 4.20 -4.29 -8.32
CA ALA A 98 5.61 -4.50 -8.65
C ALA A 98 5.88 -4.33 -10.15
N ALA A 99 4.99 -4.81 -11.03
CA ALA A 99 5.12 -4.65 -12.47
C ALA A 99 5.10 -3.18 -12.94
N THR A 100 4.50 -2.27 -12.15
CA THR A 100 4.58 -0.82 -12.41
C THR A 100 5.89 -0.20 -11.94
N GLY A 101 6.76 -0.92 -11.22
CA GLY A 101 7.91 -0.40 -10.49
C GLY A 101 7.54 0.22 -9.13
N GLY A 102 6.36 -0.09 -8.61
CA GLY A 102 5.79 0.50 -7.41
C GLY A 102 6.24 -0.13 -6.10
N LEU A 103 5.69 0.37 -4.98
CA LEU A 103 6.04 -0.02 -3.62
C LEU A 103 4.80 -0.50 -2.85
N ILE A 104 5.01 -1.44 -1.94
CA ILE A 104 4.00 -1.97 -1.02
C ILE A 104 4.45 -1.68 0.42
N GLY A 105 3.82 -0.70 1.05
CA GLY A 105 4.01 -0.33 2.43
C GLY A 105 3.24 -1.26 3.37
N ILE A 106 3.94 -1.97 4.22
CA ILE A 106 3.34 -2.87 5.22
C ILE A 106 2.98 -2.07 6.48
N GLY A 107 1.71 -2.12 6.84
CA GLY A 107 1.15 -1.47 8.02
C GLY A 107 1.48 -2.20 9.32
N TYR A 108 1.21 -1.53 10.46
CA TYR A 108 1.58 -2.05 11.78
C TYR A 108 0.39 -2.32 12.70
N TRP A 109 -0.84 -2.14 12.20
CA TRP A 109 -2.07 -2.37 12.95
C TRP A 109 -2.69 -3.75 12.64
N ASP A 110 -3.64 -4.16 13.45
CA ASP A 110 -4.27 -5.49 13.40
C ASP A 110 -4.90 -5.84 12.05
N ALA A 111 -5.61 -4.91 11.42
CA ALA A 111 -6.21 -5.18 10.10
C ALA A 111 -5.17 -5.32 8.97
N ALA A 112 -3.93 -4.87 9.16
CA ALA A 112 -2.86 -5.08 8.19
C ALA A 112 -2.15 -6.42 8.39
N VAL A 113 -1.81 -6.78 9.65
CA VAL A 113 -0.91 -7.90 9.94
C VAL A 113 -1.50 -8.94 10.91
N CYS A 114 -2.79 -8.82 11.30
CA CYS A 114 -3.54 -9.64 12.25
C CYS A 114 -2.98 -9.62 13.67
N ASP A 115 -1.71 -9.87 13.85
CA ASP A 115 -0.97 -9.67 15.08
C ASP A 115 0.03 -8.52 14.92
N THR A 116 -0.14 -7.46 15.70
CA THR A 116 0.64 -6.21 15.61
C THR A 116 2.10 -6.34 16.08
N SER A 117 2.62 -7.56 16.23
CA SER A 117 4.02 -7.79 16.60
C SER A 117 4.98 -7.40 15.46
N PRO A 118 6.20 -6.97 15.77
CA PRO A 118 7.24 -6.75 14.77
C PRO A 118 7.50 -8.01 13.90
N ALA A 119 7.35 -9.20 14.47
CA ALA A 119 7.50 -10.46 13.74
C ALA A 119 6.43 -10.64 12.66
N SER A 120 5.18 -10.27 12.92
CA SER A 120 4.10 -10.33 11.93
C SER A 120 4.29 -9.31 10.80
N ILE A 121 4.81 -8.12 11.12
CA ILE A 121 5.20 -7.12 10.13
C ILE A 121 6.31 -7.69 9.24
N ALA A 122 7.39 -8.23 9.84
CA ALA A 122 8.50 -8.85 9.10
C ALA A 122 8.03 -10.04 8.24
N LYS A 123 7.08 -10.86 8.73
CA LYS A 123 6.48 -11.95 7.97
C LYS A 123 5.75 -11.46 6.72
N ALA A 124 4.98 -10.38 6.81
CA ALA A 124 4.29 -9.78 5.67
C ALA A 124 5.30 -9.21 4.65
N MET A 125 6.33 -8.49 5.12
CA MET A 125 7.42 -8.00 4.27
C MET A 125 8.17 -9.14 3.59
N LYS A 126 8.42 -10.25 4.30
CA LYS A 126 9.09 -11.44 3.75
C LYS A 126 8.29 -12.10 2.63
N HIS A 127 6.96 -12.11 2.75
CA HIS A 127 6.08 -12.58 1.69
C HIS A 127 6.22 -11.71 0.42
N VAL A 128 6.16 -10.39 0.55
CA VAL A 128 6.35 -9.47 -0.59
C VAL A 128 7.73 -9.64 -1.20
N GLN A 129 8.80 -9.66 -0.37
CA GLN A 129 10.17 -9.89 -0.83
C GLN A 129 10.30 -11.18 -1.65
N GLY A 130 9.74 -12.28 -1.12
CA GLY A 130 9.79 -13.58 -1.80
C GLY A 130 9.01 -13.64 -3.11
N LEU A 131 7.96 -12.83 -3.23
CA LEU A 131 7.07 -12.81 -4.39
C LEU A 131 7.59 -11.93 -5.53
N VAL A 132 8.12 -10.74 -5.20
CA VAL A 132 8.44 -9.68 -6.17
C VAL A 132 9.80 -9.00 -5.96
N GLY A 133 10.52 -9.29 -4.88
CA GLY A 133 11.82 -8.72 -4.56
C GLY A 133 11.77 -7.58 -3.54
N ILE A 134 12.94 -7.33 -2.92
CA ILE A 134 13.07 -6.34 -1.83
C ILE A 134 12.78 -4.91 -2.27
N GLN A 135 13.08 -4.58 -3.52
CA GLN A 135 12.89 -3.25 -4.10
C GLN A 135 11.42 -2.79 -4.15
N HIS A 136 10.48 -3.68 -3.83
CA HIS A 136 9.05 -3.40 -3.78
C HIS A 136 8.48 -3.39 -2.36
N VAL A 137 9.31 -3.58 -1.34
CA VAL A 137 8.92 -3.60 0.08
C VAL A 137 9.15 -2.23 0.70
N ALA A 138 8.18 -1.75 1.48
CA ALA A 138 8.31 -0.49 2.19
C ALA A 138 7.66 -0.56 3.59
N LEU A 139 8.04 0.38 4.47
CA LEU A 139 7.40 0.62 5.75
C LEU A 139 6.14 1.49 5.54
N GLY A 140 4.99 1.06 6.05
CA GLY A 140 3.72 1.75 5.89
C GLY A 140 2.93 1.82 7.21
N SER A 141 3.54 2.37 8.25
CA SER A 141 3.10 2.29 9.65
C SER A 141 1.66 2.70 9.92
N ASP A 142 1.17 3.72 9.23
CA ASP A 142 -0.13 4.35 9.46
C ASP A 142 -0.28 4.92 10.90
N TYR A 143 0.81 5.46 11.47
CA TYR A 143 0.84 5.99 12.85
C TYR A 143 -0.15 7.14 13.09
N ASP A 144 -0.48 7.91 12.06
CA ASP A 144 -1.42 9.03 12.12
C ASP A 144 -2.86 8.65 11.71
N GLY A 145 -3.08 7.38 11.31
CA GLY A 145 -4.35 6.88 10.78
C GLY A 145 -5.41 6.47 11.81
N ALA A 146 -5.30 6.92 13.06
CA ALA A 146 -6.16 6.51 14.17
C ALA A 146 -6.19 4.98 14.40
N THR A 147 -5.10 4.30 14.07
CA THR A 147 -4.91 2.87 14.25
C THR A 147 -4.27 2.56 15.60
N THR A 148 -4.52 1.35 16.12
CA THR A 148 -3.84 0.87 17.31
C THR A 148 -2.61 0.05 16.90
N VAL A 149 -1.44 0.56 17.25
CA VAL A 149 -0.15 -0.10 17.01
C VAL A 149 0.55 -0.44 18.33
N ARG A 150 1.43 -1.44 18.31
CA ARG A 150 2.10 -1.93 19.52
C ARG A 150 3.24 -1.02 20.00
N PHE A 151 3.81 -0.22 19.10
CA PHE A 151 4.97 0.63 19.36
C PHE A 151 4.92 1.89 18.50
N ASP A 152 5.59 2.92 18.93
CA ASP A 152 5.76 4.19 18.22
C ASP A 152 7.10 4.25 17.45
N THR A 153 7.33 5.34 16.75
CA THR A 153 8.53 5.56 15.92
C THR A 153 9.84 5.43 16.72
N SER A 154 9.86 5.75 18.02
CA SER A 154 11.07 5.64 18.85
C SER A 154 11.54 4.19 19.04
N LYS A 155 10.66 3.23 18.77
CA LYS A 155 10.93 1.79 18.90
C LYS A 155 10.98 1.05 17.56
N LEU A 156 11.13 1.77 16.46
CA LEU A 156 11.17 1.18 15.10
C LEU A 156 12.31 0.16 14.92
N VAL A 157 13.37 0.26 15.76
CA VAL A 157 14.43 -0.75 15.83
C VAL A 157 13.91 -2.17 16.08
N GLN A 158 12.72 -2.33 16.67
CA GLN A 158 12.10 -3.65 16.88
C GLN A 158 11.69 -4.29 15.52
N VAL A 159 11.29 -3.49 14.55
CA VAL A 159 11.02 -3.97 13.17
C VAL A 159 12.33 -4.40 12.52
N THR A 160 13.39 -3.59 12.64
CA THR A 160 14.73 -3.96 12.16
C THR A 160 15.19 -5.30 12.73
N GLN A 161 15.05 -5.49 14.04
CA GLN A 161 15.41 -6.77 14.66
C GLN A 161 14.58 -7.93 14.13
N ALA A 162 13.26 -7.74 13.99
CA ALA A 162 12.38 -8.76 13.44
C ALA A 162 12.69 -9.11 11.97
N LEU A 163 13.15 -8.16 11.18
CA LEU A 163 13.63 -8.41 9.81
C LEU A 163 14.90 -9.27 9.82
N ILE A 164 15.87 -8.97 10.71
CA ILE A 164 17.06 -9.80 10.90
C ILE A 164 16.66 -11.23 11.28
N ASP A 165 15.79 -11.38 12.27
CA ASP A 165 15.31 -12.68 12.76
C ASP A 165 14.54 -13.46 11.66
N ALA A 166 13.87 -12.76 10.73
CA ALA A 166 13.20 -13.32 9.57
C ALA A 166 14.16 -13.64 8.40
N GLY A 167 15.46 -13.41 8.57
CA GLY A 167 16.49 -13.73 7.57
C GLY A 167 16.57 -12.75 6.41
N PHE A 168 16.28 -11.47 6.65
CA PHE A 168 16.67 -10.41 5.72
C PHE A 168 18.16 -10.14 5.86
N SER A 169 18.85 -9.92 4.74
CA SER A 169 20.25 -9.49 4.78
C SER A 169 20.38 -8.01 5.16
N ASP A 170 21.57 -7.59 5.59
CA ASP A 170 21.85 -6.18 5.82
C ASP A 170 21.61 -5.32 4.57
N ALA A 171 21.84 -5.87 3.38
CA ALA A 171 21.58 -5.19 2.13
C ALA A 171 20.07 -4.98 1.91
N ASP A 172 19.26 -6.00 2.21
CA ASP A 172 17.79 -5.89 2.12
C ASP A 172 17.22 -4.85 3.09
N ILE A 173 17.78 -4.80 4.31
CA ILE A 173 17.30 -3.86 5.35
C ILE A 173 17.67 -2.41 5.03
N ARG A 174 18.71 -2.19 4.23
CA ARG A 174 19.18 -0.86 3.79
C ARG A 174 18.59 -0.41 2.46
N ALA A 175 17.93 -1.31 1.73
CA ALA A 175 17.29 -0.99 0.46
C ALA A 175 16.02 -0.17 0.66
#